data_3b2d8401e5cf7ffbfa341fb59cf74efc
#
_entry.id   3b2d8401e5cf7ffbfa341fb59cf74efc
#
_cell.length_a   1.000
_cell.length_b   1.000
_cell.length_c   1.000
_cell.angle_alpha   90.00
_cell.angle_beta   90.00
_cell.angle_gamma   90.00
#
_symmetry.space_group_name_H-M   'P 1'
#
loop_
_entity.id
_entity.type
_entity.pdbx_description
1 polymer ?
#
loop_
_entity_poly.entity_id
_entity_poly.type
_entity_poly.pdbx_seq_one_letter_code
_entity_poly.pdbx_strand_id
1 'polypeptide(L)'
;MFSMKGKSFLKLLDLTPDEITALLDLAADFKAKKKAGIPHKICEGKNIVLLFEKDSTRTRCAFEVAGADLGMSVTYLGPSGSQMGKKESIADTARVLGRMYDGIEYRGFAQTIVEDLGKYAGVPVWNGLTNEFHPTQILADFLTIREHLGELKGKNLVYCGDARFNMGNSLMVGCAKLGMHFVACAPEIYFPGKELIETCQAIAAETGAVLEFISDPMAATKGADVIYTDVWVSMGEPDSVWQERIEALTPYRVNKAMMENAGPQCRFMHCLPAFHDLNTVIGKQIYDKFGIDCMEVTDEVFESEQSIVFDEAENRMHTIKAVMAATLA
;
A
#
# COMPACT_ATOMS: atom_id res chain seq x y z
N MET A 1 3.18 -20.37 -15.81
CA MET A 1 2.80 -19.16 -15.06
C MET A 1 2.97 -19.45 -13.58
N PHE A 2 3.51 -18.53 -12.79
CA PHE A 2 3.55 -18.65 -11.33
C PHE A 2 2.12 -18.77 -10.77
N SER A 3 1.91 -19.66 -9.80
CA SER A 3 0.57 -19.94 -9.28
C SER A 3 0.56 -20.02 -7.76
N MET A 4 -0.38 -19.31 -7.17
CA MET A 4 -0.78 -19.36 -5.76
C MET A 4 -2.24 -19.80 -5.66
N LYS A 5 -2.72 -20.63 -6.55
CA LYS A 5 -4.12 -21.01 -6.72
C LYS A 5 -4.78 -21.38 -5.39
N GLY A 6 -5.90 -20.71 -5.10
CA GLY A 6 -6.68 -20.90 -3.88
C GLY A 6 -6.13 -20.20 -2.64
N LYS A 7 -4.92 -19.61 -2.68
CA LYS A 7 -4.38 -18.84 -1.55
C LYS A 7 -5.02 -17.45 -1.49
N SER A 8 -5.27 -16.97 -0.28
CA SER A 8 -5.60 -15.57 -0.01
C SER A 8 -4.35 -14.70 0.02
N PHE A 9 -4.50 -13.39 -0.21
CA PHE A 9 -3.44 -12.40 -0.16
C PHE A 9 -3.76 -11.34 0.89
N LEU A 10 -3.41 -11.59 2.15
CA LEU A 10 -3.85 -10.79 3.30
C LEU A 10 -2.79 -9.84 3.83
N LYS A 11 -1.54 -10.26 3.83
CA LYS A 11 -0.35 -9.48 4.23
C LYS A 11 0.92 -10.09 3.64
N LEU A 12 1.96 -9.28 3.41
CA LEU A 12 3.23 -9.78 2.86
C LEU A 12 3.99 -10.72 3.79
N LEU A 13 3.68 -10.70 5.09
CA LEU A 13 4.22 -11.69 6.05
C LEU A 13 3.92 -13.13 5.65
N ASP A 14 2.78 -13.37 5.01
CA ASP A 14 2.30 -14.70 4.62
C ASP A 14 3.01 -15.25 3.37
N LEU A 15 3.82 -14.43 2.68
CA LEU A 15 4.52 -14.79 1.46
C LEU A 15 6.01 -14.99 1.68
N THR A 16 6.60 -15.85 0.86
CA THR A 16 8.06 -15.95 0.74
C THR A 16 8.62 -14.81 -0.13
N PRO A 17 9.92 -14.47 -0.02
CA PRO A 17 10.59 -13.53 -0.93
C PRO A 17 10.41 -13.91 -2.41
N ASP A 18 10.50 -15.20 -2.74
CA ASP A 18 10.35 -15.71 -4.11
C ASP A 18 8.91 -15.52 -4.62
N GLU A 19 7.88 -15.74 -3.77
CA GLU A 19 6.49 -15.50 -4.14
C GLU A 19 6.25 -14.01 -4.41
N ILE A 20 6.82 -13.10 -3.61
CA ILE A 20 6.72 -11.65 -3.84
C ILE A 20 7.41 -11.29 -5.17
N THR A 21 8.62 -11.76 -5.40
CA THR A 21 9.36 -11.50 -6.64
C THR A 21 8.61 -12.01 -7.87
N ALA A 22 8.05 -13.23 -7.80
CA ALA A 22 7.25 -13.80 -8.89
C ALA A 22 5.97 -12.99 -9.18
N LEU A 23 5.32 -12.42 -8.16
CA LEU A 23 4.19 -11.50 -8.36
C LEU A 23 4.62 -10.20 -9.06
N LEU A 24 5.78 -9.65 -8.70
CA LEU A 24 6.33 -8.45 -9.36
C LEU A 24 6.68 -8.72 -10.82
N ASP A 25 7.25 -9.89 -11.13
CA ASP A 25 7.56 -10.29 -12.50
C ASP A 25 6.29 -10.49 -13.36
N LEU A 26 5.28 -11.12 -12.77
CA LEU A 26 3.98 -11.29 -13.41
C LEU A 26 3.27 -9.94 -13.65
N ALA A 27 3.38 -9.00 -12.72
CA ALA A 27 2.84 -7.65 -12.86
C ALA A 27 3.53 -6.87 -13.99
N ALA A 28 4.86 -6.98 -14.09
CA ALA A 28 5.63 -6.37 -15.17
C ALA A 28 5.25 -6.94 -16.54
N ASP A 29 5.05 -8.26 -16.66
CA ASP A 29 4.56 -8.92 -17.88
C ASP A 29 3.16 -8.41 -18.26
N PHE A 30 2.22 -8.31 -17.31
CA PHE A 30 0.89 -7.75 -17.57
C PHE A 30 0.92 -6.28 -17.95
N LYS A 31 1.80 -5.49 -17.35
CA LYS A 31 2.01 -4.08 -17.73
C LYS A 31 2.49 -3.98 -19.17
N ALA A 32 3.49 -4.77 -19.54
CA ALA A 32 4.01 -4.82 -20.90
C ALA A 32 2.93 -5.25 -21.91
N LYS A 33 2.17 -6.29 -21.62
CA LYS A 33 1.05 -6.75 -22.46
C LYS A 33 -0.02 -5.67 -22.66
N LYS A 34 -0.43 -5.01 -21.56
CA LYS A 34 -1.42 -3.92 -21.64
C LYS A 34 -0.91 -2.76 -22.50
N LYS A 35 0.33 -2.32 -22.29
CA LYS A 35 0.95 -1.24 -23.11
C LYS A 35 1.08 -1.63 -24.60
N ALA A 36 1.29 -2.92 -24.90
CA ALA A 36 1.34 -3.44 -26.26
C ALA A 36 -0.04 -3.77 -26.87
N GLY A 37 -1.14 -3.56 -26.15
CA GLY A 37 -2.49 -3.91 -26.62
C GLY A 37 -2.74 -5.42 -26.73
N ILE A 38 -1.95 -6.26 -26.07
CA ILE A 38 -2.07 -7.72 -26.11
C ILE A 38 -3.13 -8.19 -25.11
N PRO A 39 -4.25 -8.79 -25.53
CA PRO A 39 -5.26 -9.33 -24.65
C PRO A 39 -4.71 -10.44 -23.74
N HIS A 40 -5.14 -10.43 -22.47
CA HIS A 40 -4.69 -11.42 -21.48
C HIS A 40 -5.82 -11.86 -20.53
N LYS A 41 -6.97 -12.24 -21.09
CA LYS A 41 -8.20 -12.66 -20.39
C LYS A 41 -8.09 -14.07 -19.78
N ILE A 42 -7.08 -14.30 -18.93
CA ILE A 42 -6.79 -15.63 -18.37
C ILE A 42 -7.73 -16.09 -17.26
N CYS A 43 -8.61 -15.20 -16.77
CA CYS A 43 -9.66 -15.49 -15.79
C CYS A 43 -11.06 -15.28 -16.40
N GLU A 44 -11.23 -15.51 -17.70
CA GLU A 44 -12.50 -15.31 -18.39
C GLU A 44 -13.64 -16.12 -17.74
N GLY A 45 -14.79 -15.47 -17.55
CA GLY A 45 -15.98 -16.06 -16.95
C GLY A 45 -16.00 -16.10 -15.42
N LYS A 46 -14.92 -15.71 -14.73
CA LYS A 46 -14.93 -15.57 -13.27
C LYS A 46 -15.62 -14.31 -12.80
N ASN A 47 -16.17 -14.37 -11.58
CA ASN A 47 -16.86 -13.26 -10.94
C ASN A 47 -16.18 -12.93 -9.62
N ILE A 48 -15.90 -11.66 -9.37
CA ILE A 48 -15.31 -11.20 -8.11
C ILE A 48 -16.17 -10.12 -7.47
N VAL A 49 -16.07 -9.98 -6.16
CA VAL A 49 -16.72 -8.92 -5.40
C VAL A 49 -15.70 -8.05 -4.69
N LEU A 50 -15.93 -6.74 -4.74
CA LEU A 50 -15.17 -5.73 -4.00
C LEU A 50 -16.01 -5.28 -2.81
N LEU A 51 -15.58 -5.61 -1.60
CA LEU A 51 -16.29 -5.35 -0.35
C LEU A 51 -15.60 -4.22 0.41
N PHE A 52 -16.20 -3.03 0.39
CA PHE A 52 -15.63 -1.81 0.95
C PHE A 52 -16.40 -1.34 2.18
N GLU A 53 -15.68 -1.16 3.29
CA GLU A 53 -16.15 -0.42 4.47
C GLU A 53 -15.52 0.99 4.53
N LYS A 54 -14.44 1.23 3.78
CA LYS A 54 -13.80 2.53 3.56
C LYS A 54 -13.74 2.84 2.08
N ASP A 55 -14.22 3.98 1.64
CA ASP A 55 -14.16 4.40 0.25
C ASP A 55 -12.73 4.54 -0.28
N SER A 56 -12.54 4.26 -1.55
CA SER A 56 -11.28 4.49 -2.26
C SER A 56 -11.47 4.52 -3.76
N THR A 57 -11.14 5.65 -4.37
CA THR A 57 -11.13 5.77 -5.84
C THR A 57 -10.09 4.83 -6.47
N ARG A 58 -8.84 4.89 -6.01
CA ARG A 58 -7.73 4.14 -6.62
C ARG A 58 -7.88 2.62 -6.48
N THR A 59 -8.14 2.13 -5.28
CA THR A 59 -8.30 0.67 -5.06
C THR A 59 -9.46 0.13 -5.87
N ARG A 60 -10.62 0.80 -5.87
CA ARG A 60 -11.78 0.41 -6.66
C ARG A 60 -11.45 0.37 -8.14
N CYS A 61 -10.96 1.48 -8.72
CA CYS A 61 -10.63 1.55 -10.14
C CYS A 61 -9.57 0.51 -10.54
N ALA A 62 -8.53 0.31 -9.69
CA ALA A 62 -7.49 -0.66 -9.97
C ALA A 62 -8.03 -2.11 -10.04
N PHE A 63 -8.89 -2.52 -9.10
CA PHE A 63 -9.51 -3.85 -9.13
C PHE A 63 -10.51 -4.00 -10.28
N GLU A 64 -11.36 -2.98 -10.55
CA GLU A 64 -12.33 -3.02 -11.65
C GLU A 64 -11.63 -3.16 -13.01
N VAL A 65 -10.61 -2.34 -13.27
CA VAL A 65 -9.87 -2.40 -14.53
C VAL A 65 -9.03 -3.67 -14.64
N ALA A 66 -8.37 -4.09 -13.55
CA ALA A 66 -7.62 -5.35 -13.53
C ALA A 66 -8.52 -6.56 -13.78
N GLY A 67 -9.72 -6.58 -13.18
CA GLY A 67 -10.72 -7.62 -13.42
C GLY A 67 -11.18 -7.66 -14.88
N ALA A 68 -11.50 -6.51 -15.46
CA ALA A 68 -11.91 -6.41 -16.86
C ALA A 68 -10.80 -6.88 -17.82
N ASP A 69 -9.53 -6.49 -17.58
CA ASP A 69 -8.39 -6.94 -18.38
C ASP A 69 -8.19 -8.45 -18.33
N LEU A 70 -8.47 -9.08 -17.17
CA LEU A 70 -8.40 -10.54 -17.00
C LEU A 70 -9.65 -11.29 -17.50
N GLY A 71 -10.71 -10.59 -17.93
CA GLY A 71 -11.95 -11.18 -18.43
C GLY A 71 -12.97 -11.52 -17.36
N MET A 72 -12.86 -10.94 -16.18
CA MET A 72 -13.77 -11.16 -15.05
C MET A 72 -14.93 -10.17 -15.03
N SER A 73 -16.04 -10.56 -14.40
CA SER A 73 -17.10 -9.64 -13.95
C SER A 73 -16.79 -9.17 -12.52
N VAL A 74 -17.05 -7.89 -12.25
CA VAL A 74 -16.75 -7.26 -10.95
C VAL A 74 -18.01 -6.67 -10.37
N THR A 75 -18.32 -7.01 -9.12
CA THR A 75 -19.41 -6.40 -8.33
C THR A 75 -18.79 -5.52 -7.25
N TYR A 76 -19.27 -4.29 -7.12
CA TYR A 76 -18.84 -3.38 -6.05
C TYR A 76 -19.93 -3.28 -4.97
N LEU A 77 -19.54 -3.55 -3.73
CA LEU A 77 -20.34 -3.34 -2.52
C LEU A 77 -19.66 -2.28 -1.65
N GLY A 78 -20.15 -1.05 -1.74
CA GLY A 78 -19.64 0.08 -0.94
C GLY A 78 -20.14 0.06 0.52
N PRO A 79 -19.75 1.05 1.34
CA PRO A 79 -20.03 1.08 2.79
C PRO A 79 -21.52 1.01 3.18
N SER A 80 -22.42 1.45 2.30
CA SER A 80 -23.86 1.35 2.47
C SER A 80 -24.46 0.09 1.80
N GLY A 81 -23.70 -0.64 1.00
CA GLY A 81 -24.18 -1.76 0.18
C GLY A 81 -24.12 -3.12 0.88
N SER A 82 -23.56 -3.21 2.08
CA SER A 82 -23.37 -4.46 2.82
C SER A 82 -24.02 -4.44 4.20
N GLN A 83 -24.49 -5.61 4.65
CA GLN A 83 -24.98 -5.83 6.01
C GLN A 83 -23.92 -6.45 6.93
N MET A 84 -22.71 -6.68 6.43
CA MET A 84 -21.58 -7.26 7.17
C MET A 84 -21.29 -6.47 8.43
N GLY A 85 -21.12 -7.17 9.55
CA GLY A 85 -20.87 -6.55 10.85
C GLY A 85 -22.07 -5.80 11.48
N LYS A 86 -23.19 -5.70 10.76
CA LYS A 86 -24.41 -5.02 11.23
C LYS A 86 -25.53 -6.02 11.56
N LYS A 87 -26.08 -6.66 10.54
CA LYS A 87 -27.13 -7.67 10.67
C LYS A 87 -26.64 -9.07 10.33
N GLU A 88 -25.47 -9.19 9.76
CA GLU A 88 -24.87 -10.46 9.36
C GLU A 88 -23.44 -10.54 9.90
N SER A 89 -23.04 -11.71 10.40
CA SER A 89 -21.67 -11.93 10.89
C SER A 89 -20.68 -11.93 9.72
N ILE A 90 -19.40 -11.57 10.00
CA ILE A 90 -18.33 -11.64 9.00
C ILE A 90 -18.22 -13.04 8.41
N ALA A 91 -18.31 -14.08 9.26
CA ALA A 91 -18.22 -15.48 8.84
C ALA A 91 -19.38 -15.89 7.91
N ASP A 92 -20.60 -15.41 8.16
CA ASP A 92 -21.75 -15.74 7.32
C ASP A 92 -21.70 -14.97 6.00
N THR A 93 -21.36 -13.70 6.02
CA THR A 93 -21.09 -12.92 4.80
C THR A 93 -20.02 -13.59 3.93
N ALA A 94 -18.91 -14.03 4.55
CA ALA A 94 -17.84 -14.73 3.84
C ALA A 94 -18.34 -16.01 3.15
N ARG A 95 -19.11 -16.83 3.87
CA ARG A 95 -19.69 -18.08 3.31
C ARG A 95 -20.67 -17.83 2.17
N VAL A 96 -21.50 -16.78 2.27
CA VAL A 96 -22.46 -16.40 1.23
C VAL A 96 -21.71 -15.92 -0.01
N LEU A 97 -20.79 -14.95 0.15
CA LEU A 97 -20.04 -14.40 -0.97
C LEU A 97 -19.14 -15.45 -1.65
N GLY A 98 -18.51 -16.32 -0.87
CA GLY A 98 -17.66 -17.39 -1.39
C GLY A 98 -18.41 -18.49 -2.15
N ARG A 99 -19.76 -18.54 -2.06
CA ARG A 99 -20.61 -19.42 -2.89
C ARG A 99 -21.11 -18.74 -4.16
N MET A 100 -21.00 -17.42 -4.25
CA MET A 100 -21.47 -16.62 -5.39
C MET A 100 -20.30 -16.16 -6.27
N TYR A 101 -19.12 -15.91 -5.67
CA TYR A 101 -17.97 -15.32 -6.33
C TYR A 101 -16.77 -16.24 -6.28
N ASP A 102 -15.86 -16.09 -7.25
CA ASP A 102 -14.58 -16.80 -7.32
C ASP A 102 -13.49 -16.16 -6.46
N GLY A 103 -13.65 -14.91 -6.05
CA GLY A 103 -12.75 -14.18 -5.19
C GLY A 103 -13.38 -12.95 -4.57
N ILE A 104 -12.85 -12.52 -3.41
CA ILE A 104 -13.35 -11.40 -2.61
C ILE A 104 -12.21 -10.43 -2.34
N GLU A 105 -12.37 -9.16 -2.71
CA GLU A 105 -11.53 -8.09 -2.19
C GLU A 105 -12.19 -7.46 -0.98
N TYR A 106 -11.41 -7.15 0.03
CA TYR A 106 -11.86 -6.42 1.20
C TYR A 106 -11.00 -5.18 1.45
N ARG A 107 -11.67 -4.04 1.66
CA ARG A 107 -11.06 -2.81 2.12
C ARG A 107 -11.83 -2.24 3.30
N GLY A 108 -11.18 -2.16 4.47
CA GLY A 108 -11.88 -1.73 5.69
C GLY A 108 -10.97 -1.38 6.85
N PHE A 109 -11.31 -1.91 8.02
CA PHE A 109 -10.72 -1.52 9.29
C PHE A 109 -9.73 -2.55 9.82
N ALA A 110 -10.15 -3.47 10.69
CA ALA A 110 -9.26 -4.39 11.39
C ALA A 110 -8.76 -5.52 10.48
N GLN A 111 -7.50 -5.90 10.65
CA GLN A 111 -6.89 -7.04 9.94
C GLN A 111 -7.63 -8.35 10.25
N THR A 112 -8.16 -8.51 11.46
CA THR A 112 -8.94 -9.69 11.84
C THR A 112 -10.18 -9.91 10.97
N ILE A 113 -10.79 -8.84 10.42
CA ILE A 113 -11.94 -8.94 9.53
C ILE A 113 -11.55 -9.62 8.21
N VAL A 114 -10.45 -9.17 7.58
CA VAL A 114 -10.01 -9.77 6.32
C VAL A 114 -9.46 -11.18 6.51
N GLU A 115 -8.88 -11.48 7.67
CA GLU A 115 -8.44 -12.82 8.05
C GLU A 115 -9.63 -13.78 8.25
N ASP A 116 -10.70 -13.33 8.92
CA ASP A 116 -11.94 -14.09 9.04
C ASP A 116 -12.62 -14.31 7.67
N LEU A 117 -12.66 -13.29 6.81
CA LEU A 117 -13.12 -13.48 5.43
C LEU A 117 -12.30 -14.56 4.72
N GLY A 118 -10.98 -14.51 4.79
CA GLY A 118 -10.08 -15.51 4.20
C GLY A 118 -10.29 -16.93 4.75
N LYS A 119 -10.61 -17.03 6.04
CA LYS A 119 -10.87 -18.30 6.72
C LYS A 119 -12.18 -18.96 6.32
N TYR A 120 -13.24 -18.18 6.11
CA TYR A 120 -14.59 -18.72 5.95
C TYR A 120 -15.13 -18.67 4.53
N ALA A 121 -14.52 -17.90 3.61
CA ALA A 121 -15.05 -17.74 2.25
C ALA A 121 -14.94 -18.99 1.38
N GLY A 122 -13.89 -19.80 1.55
CA GLY A 122 -13.60 -20.95 0.68
C GLY A 122 -13.12 -20.57 -0.73
N VAL A 123 -12.89 -19.29 -0.97
CA VAL A 123 -12.29 -18.71 -2.19
C VAL A 123 -11.19 -17.72 -1.79
N PRO A 124 -10.26 -17.34 -2.69
CA PRO A 124 -9.25 -16.34 -2.40
C PRO A 124 -9.84 -15.02 -1.93
N VAL A 125 -9.25 -14.47 -0.87
CA VAL A 125 -9.54 -13.13 -0.35
C VAL A 125 -8.32 -12.26 -0.49
N TRP A 126 -8.51 -11.02 -0.97
CA TRP A 126 -7.44 -10.04 -1.17
C TRP A 126 -7.64 -8.83 -0.28
N ASN A 127 -6.59 -8.49 0.47
CA ASN A 127 -6.58 -7.31 1.33
C ASN A 127 -6.30 -6.04 0.50
N GLY A 128 -7.33 -5.25 0.22
CA GLY A 128 -7.22 -3.95 -0.44
C GLY A 128 -6.68 -2.85 0.48
N LEU A 129 -6.95 -2.95 1.78
CA LEU A 129 -6.38 -2.16 2.89
C LEU A 129 -7.06 -2.54 4.20
N THR A 130 -6.28 -2.67 5.26
CA THR A 130 -6.74 -2.63 6.66
C THR A 130 -5.99 -1.52 7.43
N ASN A 131 -6.28 -1.35 8.71
CA ASN A 131 -5.51 -0.41 9.55
C ASN A 131 -4.06 -0.87 9.73
N GLU A 132 -3.81 -2.18 9.72
CA GLU A 132 -2.52 -2.80 10.00
C GLU A 132 -1.68 -3.03 8.75
N PHE A 133 -2.32 -3.37 7.60
CA PHE A 133 -1.58 -3.71 6.37
C PHE A 133 -2.26 -3.24 5.08
N HIS A 134 -1.43 -2.92 4.08
CA HIS A 134 -1.85 -2.58 2.71
C HIS A 134 -1.00 -3.30 1.66
N PRO A 135 -1.04 -4.65 1.58
CA PRO A 135 -0.10 -5.43 0.79
C PRO A 135 -0.16 -5.13 -0.72
N THR A 136 -1.34 -4.77 -1.24
CA THR A 136 -1.50 -4.43 -2.66
C THR A 136 -0.81 -3.12 -3.04
N GLN A 137 -0.66 -2.17 -2.09
CA GLN A 137 0.12 -0.96 -2.30
C GLN A 137 1.61 -1.29 -2.39
N ILE A 138 2.12 -2.08 -1.44
CA ILE A 138 3.55 -2.37 -1.35
C ILE A 138 4.08 -3.11 -2.59
N LEU A 139 3.28 -4.00 -3.18
CA LEU A 139 3.67 -4.59 -4.46
C LEU A 139 3.81 -3.54 -5.57
N ALA A 140 2.92 -2.55 -5.61
CA ALA A 140 3.02 -1.46 -6.59
C ALA A 140 4.25 -0.58 -6.33
N ASP A 141 4.53 -0.28 -5.06
CA ASP A 141 5.70 0.50 -4.65
C ASP A 141 6.98 -0.19 -5.11
N PHE A 142 7.12 -1.48 -4.84
CA PHE A 142 8.31 -2.25 -5.23
C PHE A 142 8.43 -2.44 -6.75
N LEU A 143 7.33 -2.61 -7.46
CA LEU A 143 7.37 -2.62 -8.93
C LEU A 143 7.87 -1.28 -9.46
N THR A 144 7.41 -0.17 -8.88
CA THR A 144 7.79 1.19 -9.27
C THR A 144 9.26 1.46 -8.95
N ILE A 145 9.71 1.11 -7.75
CA ILE A 145 11.13 1.22 -7.37
C ILE A 145 12.00 0.43 -8.35
N ARG A 146 11.61 -0.81 -8.68
CA ARG A 146 12.34 -1.66 -9.62
C ARG A 146 12.40 -1.06 -11.03
N GLU A 147 11.34 -0.43 -11.49
CA GLU A 147 11.28 0.23 -12.81
C GLU A 147 12.21 1.45 -12.89
N HIS A 148 12.32 2.22 -11.82
CA HIS A 148 13.10 3.47 -11.80
C HIS A 148 14.54 3.30 -11.30
N LEU A 149 14.78 2.36 -10.39
CA LEU A 149 16.06 2.22 -9.68
C LEU A 149 16.73 0.85 -9.86
N GLY A 150 16.09 -0.07 -10.58
CA GLY A 150 16.63 -1.40 -10.85
C GLY A 150 16.40 -2.37 -9.70
N GLU A 151 17.43 -3.14 -9.31
CA GLU A 151 17.30 -4.18 -8.30
C GLU A 151 16.88 -3.61 -6.93
N LEU A 152 15.95 -4.30 -6.24
CA LEU A 152 15.41 -3.88 -4.96
C LEU A 152 16.37 -4.12 -3.81
N LYS A 153 17.11 -5.25 -3.84
CA LYS A 153 18.03 -5.64 -2.76
C LYS A 153 19.06 -4.56 -2.50
N GLY A 154 19.20 -4.16 -1.22
CA GLY A 154 20.14 -3.14 -0.77
C GLY A 154 19.69 -1.69 -1.02
N LYS A 155 18.54 -1.45 -1.67
CA LYS A 155 17.97 -0.10 -1.80
C LYS A 155 17.54 0.42 -0.45
N ASN A 156 17.80 1.71 -0.20
CA ASN A 156 17.44 2.40 1.04
C ASN A 156 16.12 3.16 0.86
N LEU A 157 15.07 2.70 1.55
CA LEU A 157 13.76 3.32 1.59
C LEU A 157 13.54 3.97 2.97
N VAL A 158 13.35 5.27 2.98
CA VAL A 158 13.04 6.07 4.18
C VAL A 158 11.56 6.42 4.18
N TYR A 159 10.83 5.96 5.19
CA TYR A 159 9.43 6.32 5.42
C TYR A 159 9.34 7.46 6.43
N CYS A 160 8.87 8.62 6.02
CA CYS A 160 8.72 9.82 6.85
C CYS A 160 7.27 9.98 7.31
N GLY A 161 7.02 9.93 8.62
CA GLY A 161 5.66 10.10 9.18
C GLY A 161 5.29 9.04 10.20
N ASP A 162 3.98 8.84 10.44
CA ASP A 162 3.50 7.85 11.40
C ASP A 162 3.62 6.42 10.87
N ALA A 163 4.63 5.71 11.32
CA ALA A 163 4.95 4.36 10.86
C ALA A 163 4.18 3.23 11.59
N ARG A 164 3.26 3.55 12.50
CA ARG A 164 2.51 2.56 13.30
C ARG A 164 1.40 1.86 12.53
N PHE A 165 0.96 2.42 11.41
CA PHE A 165 -0.19 1.96 10.63
C PHE A 165 0.22 1.20 9.36
N ASN A 166 -0.76 0.94 8.51
CA ASN A 166 -0.64 0.03 7.37
C ASN A 166 0.53 0.30 6.44
N MET A 167 0.86 1.56 6.11
CA MET A 167 1.95 1.87 5.20
C MET A 167 3.32 1.60 5.84
N GLY A 168 3.59 2.15 7.03
CA GLY A 168 4.84 1.91 7.75
C GLY A 168 5.06 0.43 8.03
N ASN A 169 4.03 -0.26 8.54
CA ASN A 169 4.08 -1.70 8.80
C ASN A 169 4.36 -2.51 7.53
N SER A 170 3.62 -2.24 6.45
CA SER A 170 3.73 -3.03 5.21
C SER A 170 5.03 -2.78 4.46
N LEU A 171 5.53 -1.53 4.44
CA LEU A 171 6.83 -1.19 3.86
C LEU A 171 7.96 -1.88 4.63
N MET A 172 7.94 -1.84 5.97
CA MET A 172 8.92 -2.53 6.81
C MET A 172 8.94 -4.04 6.54
N VAL A 173 7.77 -4.68 6.49
CA VAL A 173 7.65 -6.12 6.18
C VAL A 173 8.19 -6.41 4.79
N GLY A 174 7.80 -5.64 3.79
CA GLY A 174 8.24 -5.85 2.41
C GLY A 174 9.73 -5.66 2.23
N CYS A 175 10.30 -4.61 2.82
CA CYS A 175 11.75 -4.38 2.81
C CYS A 175 12.51 -5.50 3.51
N ALA A 176 12.02 -5.98 4.67
CA ALA A 176 12.60 -7.11 5.37
C ALA A 176 12.62 -8.38 4.48
N LYS A 177 11.52 -8.66 3.76
CA LYS A 177 11.41 -9.82 2.87
C LYS A 177 12.33 -9.74 1.66
N LEU A 178 12.54 -8.55 1.09
CA LEU A 178 13.28 -8.37 -0.17
C LEU A 178 14.74 -7.93 0.01
N GLY A 179 15.26 -7.94 1.24
CA GLY A 179 16.65 -7.58 1.51
C GLY A 179 16.95 -6.09 1.28
N MET A 180 15.94 -5.22 1.42
CA MET A 180 16.09 -3.76 1.33
C MET A 180 16.50 -3.17 2.68
N HIS A 181 16.98 -1.95 2.66
CA HIS A 181 17.17 -1.14 3.85
C HIS A 181 15.91 -0.30 4.09
N PHE A 182 15.27 -0.43 5.25
CA PHE A 182 14.11 0.35 5.66
C PHE A 182 14.46 1.26 6.83
N VAL A 183 14.14 2.53 6.72
CA VAL A 183 14.30 3.51 7.79
C VAL A 183 12.92 4.11 8.13
N ALA A 184 12.43 3.91 9.36
CA ALA A 184 11.31 4.67 9.87
C ALA A 184 11.81 6.01 10.43
N CYS A 185 11.48 7.10 9.74
CA CYS A 185 11.82 8.47 10.10
C CYS A 185 10.63 9.14 10.78
N ALA A 186 10.59 9.10 12.12
CA ALA A 186 9.46 9.57 12.93
C ALA A 186 9.87 9.89 14.36
N PRO A 187 9.04 10.59 15.16
CA PRO A 187 9.16 10.53 16.61
C PRO A 187 9.07 9.09 17.12
N GLU A 188 9.79 8.73 18.19
CA GLU A 188 9.83 7.36 18.72
C GLU A 188 8.44 6.76 19.00
N ILE A 189 7.49 7.60 19.45
CA ILE A 189 6.10 7.18 19.71
C ILE A 189 5.34 6.76 18.46
N TYR A 190 5.86 7.05 17.26
CA TYR A 190 5.29 6.75 15.96
C TYR A 190 6.06 5.66 15.20
N PHE A 191 7.00 4.98 15.82
CA PHE A 191 7.63 3.78 15.26
C PHE A 191 6.64 2.60 15.23
N PRO A 192 6.82 1.62 14.35
CA PRO A 192 6.01 0.40 14.31
C PRO A 192 5.97 -0.32 15.66
N GLY A 193 4.96 -1.15 15.86
CA GLY A 193 4.82 -1.94 17.08
C GLY A 193 5.98 -2.91 17.29
N LYS A 194 6.44 -3.06 18.55
CA LYS A 194 7.61 -3.86 18.93
C LYS A 194 7.55 -5.30 18.42
N GLU A 195 6.41 -5.96 18.53
CA GLU A 195 6.23 -7.35 18.08
C GLU A 195 6.45 -7.51 16.58
N LEU A 196 5.97 -6.54 15.78
CA LEU A 196 6.19 -6.53 14.33
C LEU A 196 7.66 -6.23 13.99
N ILE A 197 8.30 -5.31 14.72
CA ILE A 197 9.74 -5.02 14.56
C ILE A 197 10.55 -6.30 14.81
N GLU A 198 10.32 -7.02 15.92
CA GLU A 198 11.03 -8.26 16.24
C GLU A 198 10.84 -9.33 15.15
N THR A 199 9.61 -9.46 14.64
CA THR A 199 9.30 -10.37 13.52
C THR A 199 10.07 -9.97 12.25
N CYS A 200 10.08 -8.69 11.90
CA CYS A 200 10.78 -8.21 10.71
C CYS A 200 12.32 -8.31 10.87
N GLN A 201 12.86 -8.11 12.07
CA GLN A 201 14.29 -8.29 12.34
C GLN A 201 14.73 -9.74 12.16
N ALA A 202 13.89 -10.72 12.57
CA ALA A 202 14.17 -12.12 12.32
C ALA A 202 14.21 -12.43 10.82
N ILE A 203 13.27 -11.89 10.03
CA ILE A 203 13.27 -12.03 8.56
C ILE A 203 14.50 -11.33 7.95
N ALA A 204 14.84 -10.14 8.43
CA ALA A 204 15.98 -9.37 7.94
C ALA A 204 17.31 -10.09 8.13
N ALA A 205 17.46 -10.84 9.23
CA ALA A 205 18.63 -11.65 9.48
C ALA A 205 18.85 -12.76 8.42
N GLU A 206 17.77 -13.25 7.80
CA GLU A 206 17.85 -14.27 6.75
C GLU A 206 18.05 -13.65 5.36
N THR A 207 17.45 -12.49 5.08
CA THR A 207 17.47 -11.85 3.75
C THR A 207 18.63 -10.88 3.53
N GLY A 208 19.25 -10.43 4.62
CA GLY A 208 20.25 -9.37 4.62
C GLY A 208 19.68 -7.94 4.59
N ALA A 209 18.39 -7.79 4.88
CA ALA A 209 17.76 -6.49 5.05
C ALA A 209 18.30 -5.75 6.28
N VAL A 210 18.20 -4.42 6.29
CA VAL A 210 18.54 -3.56 7.42
C VAL A 210 17.31 -2.77 7.84
N LEU A 211 16.99 -2.73 9.13
CA LEU A 211 15.85 -1.99 9.66
C LEU A 211 16.34 -0.99 10.70
N GLU A 212 16.10 0.29 10.46
CA GLU A 212 16.50 1.39 11.34
C GLU A 212 15.31 2.27 11.73
N PHE A 213 15.43 2.92 12.89
CA PHE A 213 14.39 3.79 13.47
C PHE A 213 15.08 5.07 13.92
N ILE A 214 14.89 6.15 13.18
CA ILE A 214 15.67 7.40 13.31
C ILE A 214 14.74 8.58 13.47
N SER A 215 14.90 9.35 14.54
CA SER A 215 14.07 10.53 14.81
C SER A 215 14.61 11.85 14.24
N ASP A 216 15.84 11.85 13.70
CA ASP A 216 16.41 13.02 13.00
C ASP A 216 16.18 12.88 11.49
N PRO A 217 15.33 13.73 10.88
CA PRO A 217 15.02 13.63 9.45
C PRO A 217 16.23 13.77 8.53
N MET A 218 17.19 14.61 8.90
CA MET A 218 18.39 14.80 8.07
C MET A 218 19.36 13.63 8.18
N ALA A 219 19.46 12.99 9.35
CA ALA A 219 20.23 11.76 9.50
C ALA A 219 19.55 10.61 8.74
N ALA A 220 18.22 10.47 8.83
CA ALA A 220 17.44 9.42 8.20
C ALA A 220 17.49 9.47 6.66
N THR A 221 17.37 10.67 6.08
CA THR A 221 17.25 10.84 4.61
C THR A 221 18.60 10.87 3.89
N LYS A 222 19.71 10.87 4.61
CA LYS A 222 21.04 10.95 4.00
C LYS A 222 21.33 9.77 3.08
N GLY A 223 21.47 10.05 1.78
CA GLY A 223 21.78 9.04 0.76
C GLY A 223 20.66 8.02 0.52
N ALA A 224 19.40 8.36 0.85
CA ALA A 224 18.26 7.52 0.56
C ALA A 224 18.04 7.33 -0.94
N ASP A 225 17.70 6.12 -1.36
CA ASP A 225 17.24 5.84 -2.74
C ASP A 225 15.80 6.26 -2.95
N VAL A 226 14.97 6.12 -1.90
CA VAL A 226 13.56 6.47 -1.89
C VAL A 226 13.20 7.19 -0.59
N ILE A 227 12.49 8.31 -0.69
CA ILE A 227 11.78 8.94 0.42
C ILE A 227 10.28 8.75 0.18
N TYR A 228 9.63 8.10 1.13
CA TYR A 228 8.22 7.78 1.11
C TYR A 228 7.48 8.50 2.25
N THR A 229 6.27 8.99 2.00
CA THR A 229 5.40 9.49 3.06
C THR A 229 3.93 9.16 2.80
N ASP A 230 3.08 9.36 3.79
CA ASP A 230 1.63 9.20 3.73
C ASP A 230 0.97 10.32 4.54
N VAL A 231 -0.33 10.49 4.36
CA VAL A 231 -1.12 11.49 5.11
C VAL A 231 -0.93 11.35 6.62
N TRP A 232 -0.82 12.47 7.32
CA TRP A 232 -0.61 12.48 8.77
C TRP A 232 -1.81 12.00 9.57
N VAL A 233 -3.02 12.14 9.02
CA VAL A 233 -4.26 11.67 9.63
C VAL A 233 -4.95 10.73 8.67
N SER A 234 -5.09 9.47 9.08
CA SER A 234 -5.70 8.44 8.26
C SER A 234 -7.22 8.57 8.20
N MET A 235 -7.79 8.05 7.11
CA MET A 235 -9.23 8.03 6.90
C MET A 235 -9.94 7.29 8.04
N GLY A 236 -10.84 7.99 8.76
CA GLY A 236 -11.61 7.45 9.88
C GLY A 236 -11.04 7.79 11.26
N GLU A 237 -9.89 8.48 11.34
CA GLU A 237 -9.44 9.10 12.59
C GLU A 237 -10.28 10.35 12.90
N PRO A 238 -10.50 10.69 14.19
CA PRO A 238 -11.30 11.86 14.56
C PRO A 238 -10.54 13.17 14.30
N ASP A 239 -11.27 14.23 13.99
CA ASP A 239 -10.70 15.58 13.75
C ASP A 239 -9.87 16.13 14.92
N SER A 240 -10.06 15.61 16.13
CA SER A 240 -9.32 16.02 17.32
C SER A 240 -7.83 15.70 17.29
N VAL A 241 -7.41 14.73 16.45
CA VAL A 241 -5.98 14.34 16.37
C VAL A 241 -5.15 15.25 15.47
N TRP A 242 -5.75 16.11 14.65
CA TRP A 242 -5.03 16.96 13.69
C TRP A 242 -3.97 17.84 14.33
N GLN A 243 -4.30 18.51 15.43
CA GLN A 243 -3.35 19.42 16.09
C GLN A 243 -2.11 18.65 16.57
N GLU A 244 -2.31 17.55 17.28
CA GLU A 244 -1.21 16.72 17.79
C GLU A 244 -0.33 16.20 16.64
N ARG A 245 -0.97 15.72 15.54
CA ARG A 245 -0.25 15.22 14.37
C ARG A 245 0.55 16.28 13.66
N ILE A 246 -0.03 17.46 13.46
CA ILE A 246 0.65 18.61 12.85
C ILE A 246 1.87 19.02 13.68
N GLU A 247 1.71 19.17 15.01
CA GLU A 247 2.81 19.55 15.90
C GLU A 247 3.95 18.50 15.88
N ALA A 248 3.60 17.23 15.95
CA ALA A 248 4.57 16.15 16.02
C ALA A 248 5.25 15.84 14.68
N LEU A 249 4.53 15.95 13.55
CA LEU A 249 5.01 15.48 12.24
C LEU A 249 5.50 16.60 11.32
N THR A 250 5.29 17.88 11.64
CA THR A 250 5.83 19.00 10.86
C THR A 250 7.36 18.89 10.60
N PRO A 251 8.20 18.47 11.57
CA PRO A 251 9.63 18.28 11.31
C PRO A 251 9.94 17.17 10.27
N TYR A 252 8.99 16.26 10.03
CA TYR A 252 9.10 15.10 9.15
C TYR A 252 8.44 15.33 7.79
N ARG A 253 7.94 16.55 7.52
CA ARG A 253 7.43 16.95 6.20
C ARG A 253 8.52 16.81 5.17
N VAL A 254 8.26 16.00 4.13
CA VAL A 254 9.22 15.85 3.03
C VAL A 254 9.31 17.15 2.26
N ASN A 255 10.52 17.68 2.15
CA ASN A 255 10.83 18.96 1.55
C ASN A 255 12.11 18.89 0.72
N LYS A 256 12.40 19.96 0.00
CA LYS A 256 13.58 20.05 -0.88
C LYS A 256 14.89 19.73 -0.18
N ALA A 257 15.09 20.21 1.05
CA ALA A 257 16.33 19.98 1.79
C ALA A 257 16.55 18.48 2.08
N MET A 258 15.48 17.72 2.37
CA MET A 258 15.56 16.28 2.56
C MET A 258 15.88 15.57 1.23
N MET A 259 15.26 15.98 0.11
CA MET A 259 15.54 15.43 -1.21
C MET A 259 16.98 15.73 -1.67
N GLU A 260 17.48 16.93 -1.44
CA GLU A 260 18.87 17.31 -1.73
C GLU A 260 19.86 16.51 -0.87
N ASN A 261 19.54 16.28 0.41
CA ASN A 261 20.34 15.47 1.33
C ASN A 261 20.41 13.98 0.91
N ALA A 262 19.33 13.46 0.35
CA ALA A 262 19.28 12.12 -0.22
C ALA A 262 20.07 12.02 -1.54
N GLY A 263 20.05 13.07 -2.34
CA GLY A 263 20.77 13.18 -3.59
C GLY A 263 19.91 13.14 -4.85
N PRO A 264 20.49 13.42 -6.02
CA PRO A 264 19.73 13.64 -7.26
C PRO A 264 19.08 12.36 -7.82
N GLN A 265 19.53 11.18 -7.41
CA GLN A 265 18.95 9.90 -7.83
C GLN A 265 17.79 9.43 -6.95
N CYS A 266 17.59 10.06 -5.80
CA CYS A 266 16.49 9.75 -4.90
C CYS A 266 15.13 9.96 -5.59
N ARG A 267 14.19 9.06 -5.32
CA ARG A 267 12.79 9.19 -5.79
C ARG A 267 11.88 9.47 -4.61
N PHE A 268 10.91 10.35 -4.86
CA PHE A 268 9.81 10.61 -3.93
C PHE A 268 8.61 9.74 -4.28
N MET A 269 8.01 9.11 -3.26
CA MET A 269 6.84 8.24 -3.39
C MET A 269 5.77 8.58 -2.35
N HIS A 270 4.51 8.30 -2.70
CA HIS A 270 3.34 8.53 -1.85
C HIS A 270 2.14 7.72 -2.35
N CYS A 271 1.48 6.96 -1.49
CA CYS A 271 0.34 6.11 -1.86
C CYS A 271 -0.91 6.86 -2.32
N LEU A 272 -0.94 8.19 -2.15
CA LEU A 272 -2.06 9.08 -2.44
C LEU A 272 -3.35 8.73 -1.65
N PRO A 273 -4.18 9.74 -1.28
CA PRO A 273 -4.09 11.16 -1.64
C PRO A 273 -2.97 11.87 -0.88
N ALA A 274 -2.44 12.96 -1.41
CA ALA A 274 -1.45 13.81 -0.75
C ALA A 274 -2.02 15.21 -0.48
N PHE A 275 -1.60 15.80 0.65
CA PHE A 275 -1.98 17.18 0.99
C PHE A 275 -0.77 18.11 0.81
N HIS A 276 -0.38 18.29 -0.44
CA HIS A 276 0.78 19.11 -0.83
C HIS A 276 0.41 20.56 -1.17
N ASP A 277 -0.89 20.85 -1.39
CA ASP A 277 -1.41 22.15 -1.79
C ASP A 277 -2.79 22.48 -1.19
N LEU A 278 -3.38 23.60 -1.60
CA LEU A 278 -4.71 24.05 -1.17
C LEU A 278 -5.85 23.70 -2.14
N ASN A 279 -5.63 22.81 -3.12
CA ASN A 279 -6.64 22.49 -4.12
C ASN A 279 -7.69 21.48 -3.65
N THR A 280 -7.57 20.99 -2.40
CA THR A 280 -8.55 20.09 -1.79
C THR A 280 -9.40 20.81 -0.74
N VAL A 281 -10.61 20.29 -0.48
CA VAL A 281 -11.48 20.83 0.58
C VAL A 281 -10.80 20.71 1.95
N ILE A 282 -10.20 19.57 2.25
CA ILE A 282 -9.51 19.33 3.52
C ILE A 282 -8.27 20.22 3.64
N GLY A 283 -7.47 20.37 2.59
CA GLY A 283 -6.31 21.29 2.59
C GLY A 283 -6.70 22.70 2.95
N LYS A 284 -7.79 23.23 2.38
CA LYS A 284 -8.32 24.56 2.74
C LYS A 284 -8.79 24.65 4.21
N GLN A 285 -9.50 23.63 4.69
CA GLN A 285 -9.95 23.60 6.10
C GLN A 285 -8.77 23.58 7.08
N ILE A 286 -7.70 22.85 6.76
CA ILE A 286 -6.49 22.80 7.57
C ILE A 286 -5.76 24.16 7.52
N TYR A 287 -5.67 24.77 6.34
CA TYR A 287 -5.10 26.11 6.21
C TYR A 287 -5.88 27.16 7.03
N ASP A 288 -7.20 27.18 6.93
CA ASP A 288 -8.06 28.10 7.68
C ASP A 288 -7.91 27.92 9.20
N LYS A 289 -7.67 26.69 9.67
CA LYS A 289 -7.60 26.39 11.10
C LYS A 289 -6.18 26.50 11.68
N PHE A 290 -5.16 26.10 10.92
CA PHE A 290 -3.79 25.95 11.41
C PHE A 290 -2.77 26.82 10.67
N GLY A 291 -3.14 27.48 9.56
CA GLY A 291 -2.26 28.37 8.79
C GLY A 291 -1.16 27.64 7.99
N ILE A 292 -1.31 26.34 7.74
CA ILE A 292 -0.35 25.54 6.95
C ILE A 292 -0.92 25.23 5.56
N ASP A 293 -0.11 25.41 4.54
CA ASP A 293 -0.47 25.29 3.13
C ASP A 293 -0.15 23.90 2.51
N CYS A 294 0.66 23.12 3.20
CA CYS A 294 0.97 21.73 2.86
C CYS A 294 1.21 20.92 4.14
N MET A 295 0.99 19.62 4.11
CA MET A 295 1.15 18.74 5.28
C MET A 295 2.37 17.85 5.16
N GLU A 296 2.21 16.61 4.72
CA GLU A 296 3.27 15.59 4.74
C GLU A 296 4.36 15.81 3.69
N VAL A 297 4.09 16.60 2.66
CA VAL A 297 5.03 16.91 1.59
C VAL A 297 4.78 18.33 1.05
N THR A 298 5.83 19.02 0.63
CA THR A 298 5.72 20.31 -0.06
C THR A 298 5.35 20.12 -1.53
N ASP A 299 4.62 21.07 -2.11
CA ASP A 299 4.23 21.06 -3.52
C ASP A 299 5.45 20.99 -4.45
N GLU A 300 6.53 21.71 -4.12
CA GLU A 300 7.79 21.67 -4.87
C GLU A 300 8.38 20.27 -4.99
N VAL A 301 8.26 19.41 -3.98
CA VAL A 301 8.72 18.02 -4.05
C VAL A 301 7.72 17.15 -4.79
N PHE A 302 6.44 17.32 -4.49
CA PHE A 302 5.37 16.51 -5.09
C PHE A 302 5.33 16.65 -6.63
N GLU A 303 5.52 17.86 -7.15
CA GLU A 303 5.52 18.18 -8.58
C GLU A 303 6.92 18.09 -9.24
N SER A 304 7.95 17.65 -8.50
CA SER A 304 9.32 17.56 -9.03
C SER A 304 9.52 16.36 -9.96
N GLU A 305 10.59 16.39 -10.78
CA GLU A 305 11.02 15.25 -11.60
C GLU A 305 11.47 14.02 -10.79
N GLN A 306 11.74 14.18 -9.49
CA GLN A 306 12.06 13.08 -8.59
C GLN A 306 10.81 12.36 -8.08
N SER A 307 9.62 12.97 -8.22
CA SER A 307 8.34 12.36 -7.83
C SER A 307 7.89 11.33 -8.85
N ILE A 308 7.60 10.11 -8.38
CA ILE A 308 7.13 8.99 -9.19
C ILE A 308 5.77 8.46 -8.71
N VAL A 309 5.01 9.30 -8.01
CA VAL A 309 3.72 8.94 -7.37
C VAL A 309 2.64 8.49 -8.35
N PHE A 310 2.64 8.99 -9.59
CA PHE A 310 1.64 8.59 -10.59
C PHE A 310 2.00 7.26 -11.28
N ASP A 311 3.29 6.96 -11.47
CA ASP A 311 3.75 5.65 -11.91
C ASP A 311 3.43 4.57 -10.84
N GLU A 312 3.61 4.92 -9.56
CA GLU A 312 3.22 4.12 -8.42
C GLU A 312 1.71 3.83 -8.42
N ALA A 313 0.89 4.86 -8.61
CA ALA A 313 -0.57 4.72 -8.69
C ALA A 313 -1.01 3.84 -9.89
N GLU A 314 -0.38 3.98 -11.06
CA GLU A 314 -0.61 3.10 -12.22
C GLU A 314 -0.29 1.63 -11.89
N ASN A 315 0.85 1.40 -11.24
CA ASN A 315 1.33 0.05 -10.92
C ASN A 315 0.40 -0.72 -9.98
N ARG A 316 -0.46 -0.04 -9.20
CA ARG A 316 -1.53 -0.67 -8.41
C ARG A 316 -2.38 -1.62 -9.24
N MET A 317 -2.81 -1.18 -10.42
CA MET A 317 -3.63 -2.00 -11.33
C MET A 317 -2.86 -3.24 -11.81
N HIS A 318 -1.58 -3.12 -12.14
CA HIS A 318 -0.79 -4.21 -12.67
C HIS A 318 -0.45 -5.26 -11.60
N THR A 319 -0.12 -4.84 -10.40
CA THR A 319 0.18 -5.75 -9.28
C THR A 319 -1.08 -6.44 -8.74
N ILE A 320 -2.20 -5.75 -8.66
CA ILE A 320 -3.51 -6.33 -8.33
C ILE A 320 -3.89 -7.39 -9.38
N LYS A 321 -3.67 -7.11 -10.66
CA LYS A 321 -3.87 -8.08 -11.76
C LYS A 321 -3.04 -9.33 -11.54
N ALA A 322 -1.77 -9.19 -11.18
CA ALA A 322 -0.88 -10.32 -10.90
C ALA A 322 -1.37 -11.16 -9.71
N VAL A 323 -1.78 -10.52 -8.62
CA VAL A 323 -2.34 -11.21 -7.44
C VAL A 323 -3.60 -12.00 -7.79
N MET A 324 -4.57 -11.37 -8.48
CA MET A 324 -5.80 -12.05 -8.89
C MET A 324 -5.52 -13.22 -9.83
N ALA A 325 -4.66 -13.03 -10.83
CA ALA A 325 -4.27 -14.07 -11.77
C ALA A 325 -3.58 -15.24 -11.07
N ALA A 326 -2.60 -14.97 -10.20
CA ALA A 326 -1.86 -16.03 -9.51
C ALA A 326 -2.74 -16.86 -8.57
N THR A 327 -3.80 -16.28 -8.00
CA THR A 327 -4.67 -16.95 -7.03
C THR A 327 -5.89 -17.62 -7.64
N LEU A 328 -6.33 -17.21 -8.85
CA LEU A 328 -7.54 -17.70 -9.50
C LEU A 328 -7.28 -18.63 -10.71
N ALA A 329 -6.16 -18.43 -11.44
CA ALA A 329 -5.87 -19.17 -12.67
C ALA A 329 -5.26 -20.58 -12.47
#